data_c59f70381d7dac9dd1f85e1eb265e51f
#
_entry.id   c59f70381d7dac9dd1f85e1eb265e51f
#
_cell.length_a   1.000
_cell.length_b   1.000
_cell.length_c   1.000
_cell.angle_alpha   90.00
_cell.angle_beta   90.00
_cell.angle_gamma   90.00
#
_symmetry.space_group_name_H-M   'P 1'
#
loop_
_entity.id
_entity.type
_entity.pdbx_description
1 polymer ?
#
loop_
_entity_poly.entity_id
_entity_poly.type
_entity_poly.pdbx_seq_one_letter_code
_entity_poly.pdbx_strand_id
1 'polypeptide(L)'
;MTHLNSGLGTSKVTAETVNGYVKITVVAGSQPVTQYYVAKPNDPAIYMATYLTGEINPGELRFLARLRRSAVPNGWHGDAAVLDGCTAFEGKDTFKCPNGQTRCKMYTADRFIEDQVHGVTGKNVGIWMIMPGTAYETSSGGPFMRDINTQSGDDQELYWYMNSGHVRTEDWRFGLHGPYAMQFT
;
A
#
# COMPACT_ATOMS: atom_id res chain seq x y z
N MET A 1 -4.95 7.27 -13.34
CA MET A 1 -5.30 7.39 -11.91
C MET A 1 -6.74 7.87 -11.88
N THR A 2 -7.67 6.99 -11.55
CA THR A 2 -9.11 7.26 -11.70
C THR A 2 -9.79 7.68 -10.39
N HIS A 3 -9.13 7.53 -9.24
CA HIS A 3 -9.67 7.94 -7.96
C HIS A 3 -8.61 8.59 -7.07
N LEU A 4 -8.84 9.85 -6.73
CA LEU A 4 -8.02 10.63 -5.80
C LEU A 4 -8.71 10.75 -4.43
N ASN A 5 -9.39 9.72 -3.97
CA ASN A 5 -9.93 9.74 -2.61
C ASN A 5 -8.89 9.12 -1.66
N SER A 6 -8.15 9.98 -1.00
CA SER A 6 -7.14 9.55 -0.03
C SER A 6 -7.71 9.29 1.36
N GLY A 7 -9.00 9.53 1.61
CA GLY A 7 -9.57 9.50 2.96
C GLY A 7 -9.06 10.60 3.89
N LEU A 8 -8.12 11.45 3.44
CA LEU A 8 -7.51 12.51 4.24
C LEU A 8 -8.35 13.79 4.30
N GLY A 9 -9.45 13.85 3.58
CA GLY A 9 -10.29 15.05 3.46
C GLY A 9 -9.59 16.18 2.70
N THR A 10 -10.09 17.40 2.85
CA THR A 10 -9.44 18.59 2.30
C THR A 10 -8.11 18.80 3.01
N SER A 11 -7.02 18.62 2.29
CA SER A 11 -5.67 18.63 2.85
C SER A 11 -4.89 19.88 2.43
N LYS A 12 -4.00 20.33 3.30
CA LYS A 12 -3.01 21.35 2.95
C LYS A 12 -1.82 20.66 2.30
N VAL A 13 -1.53 21.02 1.05
CA VAL A 13 -0.40 20.47 0.29
C VAL A 13 0.64 21.56 0.08
N THR A 14 1.89 21.25 0.41
CA THR A 14 3.05 22.13 0.14
C THR A 14 4.13 21.33 -0.57
N ALA A 15 4.90 22.02 -1.42
CA ALA A 15 6.05 21.45 -2.09
C ALA A 15 7.26 22.40 -1.89
N GLU A 16 8.40 21.81 -1.63
CA GLU A 16 9.66 22.53 -1.43
C GLU A 16 10.84 21.74 -2.00
N THR A 17 11.92 22.44 -2.32
CA THR A 17 13.19 21.79 -2.67
C THR A 17 14.12 21.84 -1.47
N VAL A 18 14.53 20.65 -1.01
CA VAL A 18 15.43 20.49 0.13
C VAL A 18 16.64 19.67 -0.31
N ASN A 19 17.84 20.27 -0.26
CA ASN A 19 19.10 19.62 -0.67
C ASN A 19 19.05 19.01 -2.09
N GLY A 20 18.37 19.68 -3.02
CA GLY A 20 18.21 19.21 -4.39
C GLY A 20 17.13 18.15 -4.60
N TYR A 21 16.39 17.75 -3.57
CA TYR A 21 15.26 16.85 -3.64
C TYR A 21 13.94 17.61 -3.61
N VAL A 22 12.93 17.11 -4.29
CA VAL A 22 11.57 17.64 -4.19
C VAL A 22 10.87 16.93 -3.04
N LYS A 23 10.41 17.69 -2.05
CA LYS A 23 9.62 17.19 -0.93
C LYS A 23 8.21 17.74 -1.02
N ILE A 24 7.23 16.86 -0.98
CA ILE A 24 5.81 17.21 -0.90
C ILE A 24 5.30 16.78 0.48
N THR A 25 4.63 17.71 1.15
CA THR A 25 4.00 17.48 2.45
C THR A 25 2.49 17.65 2.32
N VAL A 26 1.75 16.66 2.75
CA VAL A 26 0.28 16.64 2.77
C VAL A 26 -0.18 16.55 4.21
N VAL A 27 -0.71 17.64 4.74
CA VAL A 27 -1.32 17.68 6.08
C VAL A 27 -2.81 17.42 5.92
N ALA A 28 -3.30 16.33 6.47
CA ALA A 28 -4.70 15.94 6.37
C ALA A 28 -5.60 16.97 7.09
N GLY A 29 -6.74 17.28 6.48
CA GLY A 29 -7.70 18.22 7.04
C GLY A 29 -8.65 17.62 8.08
N SER A 30 -8.81 16.29 8.08
CA SER A 30 -9.80 15.59 8.91
C SER A 30 -9.22 14.44 9.74
N GLN A 31 -7.95 14.13 9.58
CA GLN A 31 -7.28 13.01 10.26
C GLN A 31 -5.95 13.47 10.88
N PRO A 32 -5.48 12.86 11.96
CA PRO A 32 -4.22 13.21 12.61
C PRO A 32 -3.01 12.67 11.82
N VAL A 33 -2.97 12.93 10.51
CA VAL A 33 -2.00 12.36 9.56
C VAL A 33 -1.30 13.45 8.79
N THR A 34 0.01 13.32 8.68
CA THR A 34 0.82 14.06 7.70
C THR A 34 1.56 13.06 6.82
N GLN A 35 1.37 13.15 5.52
CA GLN A 35 2.03 12.29 4.54
C GLN A 35 3.15 13.06 3.84
N TYR A 36 4.32 12.43 3.73
CA TYR A 36 5.48 12.97 3.03
C TYR A 36 5.79 12.14 1.78
N TYR A 37 6.19 12.84 0.73
CA TYR A 37 6.75 12.27 -0.49
C TYR A 37 8.04 13.00 -0.83
N VAL A 38 9.07 12.23 -1.18
CA VAL A 38 10.37 12.78 -1.61
C VAL A 38 10.78 12.12 -2.91
N ALA A 39 11.09 12.92 -3.91
CA ALA A 39 11.67 12.49 -5.17
C ALA A 39 13.07 13.05 -5.33
N LYS A 40 13.98 12.24 -5.86
CA LYS A 40 15.37 12.61 -6.12
C LYS A 40 15.61 12.65 -7.63
N PRO A 41 16.48 13.54 -8.12
CA PRO A 41 16.89 13.53 -9.52
C PRO A 41 17.54 12.19 -9.90
N ASN A 42 17.19 11.66 -11.06
CA ASN A 42 17.75 10.42 -11.62
C ASN A 42 17.56 9.17 -10.73
N ASP A 43 16.60 9.20 -9.83
CA ASP A 43 16.23 8.06 -8.99
C ASP A 43 14.78 7.68 -9.29
N PRO A 44 14.52 6.51 -9.90
CA PRO A 44 13.17 6.09 -10.26
C PRO A 44 12.40 5.59 -9.03
N ALA A 45 12.41 6.35 -7.95
CA ALA A 45 11.72 6.05 -6.71
C ALA A 45 10.98 7.25 -6.13
N ILE A 46 9.89 6.96 -5.44
CA ILE A 46 9.22 7.91 -4.54
C ILE A 46 9.40 7.40 -3.11
N TYR A 47 10.15 8.15 -2.31
CA TYR A 47 10.32 7.87 -0.89
C TYR A 47 9.14 8.49 -0.13
N MET A 48 8.63 7.77 0.85
CA MET A 48 7.44 8.16 1.58
C MET A 48 7.61 7.96 3.07
N ALA A 49 6.87 8.74 3.85
CA ALA A 49 6.72 8.54 5.28
C ALA A 49 5.38 9.09 5.73
N THR A 50 4.81 8.48 6.76
CA THR A 50 3.54 8.89 7.35
C THR A 50 3.77 9.27 8.82
N TYR A 51 3.35 10.44 9.23
CA TYR A 51 3.45 10.93 10.59
C TYR A 51 2.08 10.99 11.24
N LEU A 52 1.95 10.38 12.40
CA LEU A 52 0.72 10.31 13.17
C LEU A 52 0.83 11.10 14.46
N THR A 53 -0.20 11.89 14.76
CA THR A 53 -0.36 12.59 16.05
C THR A 53 -1.51 12.05 16.90
N GLY A 54 -2.24 11.08 16.39
CA GLY A 54 -3.38 10.46 17.05
C GLY A 54 -3.89 9.26 16.27
N GLU A 55 -4.81 8.51 16.86
CA GLU A 55 -5.47 7.40 16.19
C GLU A 55 -6.42 7.89 15.08
N ILE A 56 -6.54 7.09 14.05
CA ILE A 56 -7.48 7.31 12.95
C ILE A 56 -8.78 6.57 13.26
N ASN A 57 -9.88 7.26 13.07
CA ASN A 57 -11.21 6.66 13.20
C ASN A 57 -11.92 6.67 11.82
N PRO A 58 -12.35 5.54 11.29
CA PRO A 58 -12.17 4.17 11.79
C PRO A 58 -10.72 3.68 11.65
N GLY A 59 -10.36 2.71 12.46
CA GLY A 59 -9.02 2.27 12.79
C GLY A 59 -8.21 1.55 11.72
N GLU A 60 -8.12 2.06 10.51
CA GLU A 60 -7.22 1.52 9.49
C GLU A 60 -6.34 2.61 8.89
N LEU A 61 -5.04 2.38 8.90
CA LEU A 61 -4.08 3.19 8.18
C LEU A 61 -3.34 2.34 7.15
N ARG A 62 -3.49 2.69 5.89
CA ARG A 62 -2.82 2.00 4.79
C ARG A 62 -2.35 2.98 3.72
N PHE A 63 -1.26 2.65 3.08
CA PHE A 63 -0.90 3.27 1.81
C PHE A 63 -1.41 2.37 0.67
N LEU A 64 -2.04 2.97 -0.30
CA LEU A 64 -2.64 2.26 -1.43
C LEU A 64 -2.31 2.98 -2.74
N ALA A 65 -1.66 2.28 -3.66
CA ALA A 65 -1.48 2.72 -5.04
C ALA A 65 -2.46 1.96 -5.95
N ARG A 66 -3.31 2.71 -6.66
CA ARG A 66 -4.16 2.16 -7.73
C ARG A 66 -3.48 2.36 -9.06
N LEU A 67 -3.07 1.27 -9.65
CA LEU A 67 -2.26 1.23 -10.85
C LEU A 67 -3.10 0.72 -12.02
N ARG A 68 -2.75 1.13 -13.23
CA ARG A 68 -3.43 0.65 -14.42
C ARG A 68 -3.14 -0.84 -14.61
N ARG A 69 -4.15 -1.70 -14.42
CA ARG A 69 -4.04 -3.15 -14.54
C ARG A 69 -3.49 -3.60 -15.90
N SER A 70 -3.86 -2.93 -16.98
CA SER A 70 -3.32 -3.26 -18.31
C SER A 70 -1.82 -2.99 -18.48
N ALA A 71 -1.25 -2.13 -17.64
CA ALA A 71 0.19 -1.84 -17.65
C ALA A 71 0.98 -2.80 -16.73
N VAL A 72 0.39 -3.17 -15.58
CA VAL A 72 1.03 -4.03 -14.55
C VAL A 72 0.07 -5.16 -14.13
N PRO A 73 -0.22 -6.12 -15.04
CA PRO A 73 -1.22 -7.16 -14.78
C PRO A 73 -0.75 -8.22 -13.79
N ASN A 74 0.54 -8.34 -13.53
CA ASN A 74 1.10 -9.45 -12.76
C ASN A 74 1.45 -8.99 -11.34
N GLY A 75 1.04 -9.77 -10.33
CA GLY A 75 1.50 -9.64 -8.96
C GLY A 75 2.91 -10.17 -8.77
N TRP A 76 3.47 -9.95 -7.59
CA TRP A 76 4.72 -10.54 -7.16
C TRP A 76 4.62 -12.08 -7.15
N HIS A 77 5.70 -12.79 -7.34
CA HIS A 77 5.78 -14.25 -7.47
C HIS A 77 5.10 -14.87 -8.70
N GLY A 78 4.67 -14.07 -9.64
CA GLY A 78 3.90 -14.57 -10.79
C GLY A 78 2.49 -15.00 -10.43
N ASP A 79 2.05 -14.73 -9.20
CA ASP A 79 0.77 -15.17 -8.64
C ASP A 79 -0.44 -14.35 -9.08
N ALA A 80 -0.28 -13.48 -10.06
CA ALA A 80 -1.43 -12.89 -10.76
C ALA A 80 -2.44 -13.96 -11.19
N ALA A 81 -1.92 -15.15 -11.50
CA ALA A 81 -2.72 -16.30 -11.86
C ALA A 81 -3.46 -16.97 -10.71
N VAL A 82 -3.17 -16.67 -9.45
CA VAL A 82 -3.82 -17.34 -8.30
C VAL A 82 -5.32 -17.07 -8.26
N LEU A 83 -5.75 -15.89 -8.69
CA LEU A 83 -7.15 -15.51 -8.81
C LEU A 83 -7.66 -15.53 -10.25
N ASP A 84 -6.86 -15.99 -11.20
CA ASP A 84 -7.20 -15.98 -12.60
C ASP A 84 -8.38 -16.92 -12.89
N GLY A 85 -9.39 -16.41 -13.57
CA GLY A 85 -10.64 -17.14 -13.80
C GLY A 85 -11.52 -17.34 -12.56
N CYS A 86 -11.09 -16.89 -11.38
CA CYS A 86 -11.88 -16.98 -10.15
C CYS A 86 -12.96 -15.89 -10.11
N THR A 87 -14.10 -16.22 -9.50
CA THR A 87 -15.23 -15.30 -9.34
C THR A 87 -15.37 -14.90 -7.88
N ALA A 88 -15.45 -13.61 -7.60
CA ALA A 88 -15.73 -13.11 -6.26
C ALA A 88 -17.17 -13.50 -5.85
N PHE A 89 -17.35 -14.03 -4.65
CA PHE A 89 -18.66 -14.43 -4.16
C PHE A 89 -19.00 -13.82 -2.77
N GLU A 90 -18.04 -13.31 -2.06
CA GLU A 90 -18.26 -12.66 -0.78
C GLU A 90 -17.43 -11.37 -0.71
N GLY A 91 -18.12 -10.24 -0.79
CA GLY A 91 -17.45 -8.95 -0.94
C GLY A 91 -16.56 -8.94 -2.19
N LYS A 92 -15.32 -8.64 -2.05
CA LYS A 92 -14.28 -8.80 -3.08
C LYS A 92 -13.03 -9.45 -2.47
N ASP A 93 -13.23 -10.14 -1.37
CA ASP A 93 -12.16 -10.70 -0.56
C ASP A 93 -12.04 -12.21 -0.69
N THR A 94 -13.13 -12.88 -1.07
CA THR A 94 -13.19 -14.34 -1.24
C THR A 94 -13.59 -14.67 -2.67
N PHE A 95 -12.92 -15.65 -3.24
CA PHE A 95 -13.06 -16.04 -4.64
C PHE A 95 -13.27 -17.54 -4.75
N LYS A 96 -14.15 -17.94 -5.66
CA LYS A 96 -14.31 -19.33 -6.08
C LYS A 96 -13.64 -19.50 -7.44
N CYS A 97 -12.71 -20.43 -7.51
CA CYS A 97 -11.92 -20.71 -8.70
C CYS A 97 -12.49 -21.85 -9.54
N PRO A 98 -12.16 -21.95 -10.85
CA PRO A 98 -12.68 -22.99 -11.73
C PRO A 98 -12.41 -24.42 -11.26
N ASN A 99 -11.31 -24.62 -10.52
CA ASN A 99 -10.96 -25.91 -9.94
C ASN A 99 -11.77 -26.26 -8.66
N GLY A 100 -12.76 -25.44 -8.30
CA GLY A 100 -13.60 -25.62 -7.13
C GLY A 100 -12.99 -25.14 -5.79
N GLN A 101 -11.76 -24.68 -5.80
CA GLN A 101 -11.12 -24.13 -4.60
C GLN A 101 -11.63 -22.71 -4.31
N THR A 102 -11.70 -22.38 -3.03
CA THR A 102 -11.86 -20.99 -2.57
C THR A 102 -10.52 -20.40 -2.24
N ARG A 103 -10.36 -19.11 -2.55
CA ARG A 103 -9.15 -18.36 -2.29
C ARG A 103 -9.50 -16.99 -1.71
N CYS A 104 -8.64 -16.51 -0.83
CA CYS A 104 -8.68 -15.13 -0.35
C CYS A 104 -7.57 -14.34 -1.05
N LYS A 105 -7.85 -13.10 -1.43
CA LYS A 105 -6.87 -12.21 -2.04
C LYS A 105 -5.60 -12.02 -1.19
N MET A 106 -5.72 -12.14 0.13
CA MET A 106 -4.58 -11.99 1.05
C MET A 106 -3.60 -13.16 1.03
N TYR A 107 -3.93 -14.27 0.39
CA TYR A 107 -3.02 -15.42 0.28
C TYR A 107 -2.07 -15.35 -0.91
N THR A 108 -2.10 -14.27 -1.64
CA THR A 108 -1.27 -14.09 -2.84
C THR A 108 0.10 -13.53 -2.55
N ALA A 109 0.40 -13.14 -1.30
CA ALA A 109 1.66 -12.51 -0.96
C ALA A 109 2.24 -13.03 0.36
N ASP A 110 3.55 -12.91 0.49
CA ASP A 110 4.27 -13.15 1.73
C ASP A 110 4.01 -12.03 2.73
N ARG A 111 4.23 -12.32 4.01
CA ARG A 111 4.16 -11.31 5.05
C ARG A 111 5.37 -10.37 4.94
N PHE A 112 5.21 -9.11 5.30
CA PHE A 112 6.28 -8.12 5.24
C PHE A 112 7.50 -8.47 6.13
N ILE A 113 7.29 -9.23 7.18
CA ILE A 113 8.40 -9.73 8.02
C ILE A 113 9.26 -10.76 7.27
N GLU A 114 8.70 -11.46 6.30
CA GLU A 114 9.38 -12.48 5.50
C GLU A 114 9.95 -11.89 4.23
N ASP A 115 9.24 -10.95 3.63
CA ASP A 115 9.67 -10.22 2.45
C ASP A 115 9.24 -8.75 2.54
N GLN A 116 10.22 -7.85 2.53
CA GLN A 116 10.00 -6.40 2.63
C GLN A 116 9.81 -5.73 1.27
N VAL A 117 9.85 -6.48 0.18
CA VAL A 117 9.72 -5.97 -1.18
C VAL A 117 8.59 -6.69 -1.89
N HIS A 118 7.49 -5.98 -2.13
CA HIS A 118 6.33 -6.49 -2.83
C HIS A 118 6.03 -5.62 -4.04
N GLY A 119 5.55 -6.20 -5.10
CA GLY A 119 5.34 -5.43 -6.31
C GLY A 119 4.36 -6.01 -7.30
N VAL A 120 4.22 -5.29 -8.38
CA VAL A 120 3.44 -5.66 -9.55
C VAL A 120 4.25 -5.38 -10.81
N THR A 121 4.08 -6.23 -11.81
CA THR A 121 4.89 -6.14 -13.03
C THR A 121 4.01 -6.18 -14.28
N GLY A 122 4.59 -5.67 -15.37
CA GLY A 122 4.04 -5.73 -16.70
C GLY A 122 5.14 -5.83 -17.74
N LYS A 123 4.79 -5.58 -18.99
CA LYS A 123 5.77 -5.59 -20.07
C LYS A 123 6.71 -4.39 -19.92
N ASN A 124 7.96 -4.65 -19.61
CA ASN A 124 9.02 -3.64 -19.45
C ASN A 124 8.72 -2.60 -18.33
N VAL A 125 7.98 -2.98 -17.29
CA VAL A 125 7.72 -2.14 -16.15
C VAL A 125 7.53 -2.99 -14.90
N GLY A 126 8.10 -2.52 -13.80
CA GLY A 126 7.84 -3.02 -12.46
C GLY A 126 7.59 -1.87 -11.51
N ILE A 127 6.69 -2.06 -10.56
CA ILE A 127 6.41 -1.11 -9.48
C ILE A 127 6.47 -1.88 -8.17
N TRP A 128 7.40 -1.48 -7.30
CA TRP A 128 7.78 -2.23 -6.11
C TRP A 128 7.57 -1.38 -4.87
N MET A 129 6.86 -1.90 -3.89
CA MET A 129 6.78 -1.32 -2.55
C MET A 129 7.90 -1.90 -1.70
N ILE A 130 8.72 -1.02 -1.12
CA ILE A 130 9.85 -1.38 -0.26
C ILE A 130 9.54 -0.86 1.14
N MET A 131 9.45 -1.76 2.11
CA MET A 131 9.02 -1.46 3.48
C MET A 131 10.06 -1.89 4.49
N PRO A 132 11.00 -1.01 4.84
CA PRO A 132 11.93 -1.30 5.92
C PRO A 132 11.23 -1.34 7.28
N GLY A 133 11.86 -1.99 8.24
CA GLY A 133 11.29 -2.40 9.52
C GLY A 133 10.68 -1.34 10.43
N THR A 134 10.82 -0.05 10.11
CA THR A 134 10.24 1.05 10.90
C THR A 134 9.02 1.70 10.26
N ALA A 135 8.57 1.17 9.12
CA ALA A 135 7.47 1.77 8.36
C ALA A 135 6.09 1.44 8.94
N TYR A 136 5.94 0.41 9.75
CA TYR A 136 4.68 -0.13 10.24
C TYR A 136 4.52 0.02 11.74
N GLU A 137 3.29 -0.15 12.19
CA GLU A 137 2.90 -0.33 13.56
C GLU A 137 2.78 -1.84 13.86
N THR A 138 3.21 -2.29 15.04
CA THR A 138 3.50 -3.71 15.29
C THR A 138 2.31 -4.56 15.69
N SER A 139 1.26 -3.98 16.25
CA SER A 139 0.21 -4.75 16.90
C SER A 139 -0.90 -5.24 15.97
N SER A 140 -1.28 -4.45 14.98
CA SER A 140 -2.48 -4.74 14.23
C SER A 140 -2.35 -4.48 12.73
N GLY A 141 -1.25 -4.83 12.21
CA GLY A 141 -0.91 -4.67 10.80
C GLY A 141 0.54 -5.03 10.62
N GLY A 142 1.30 -4.14 10.00
CA GLY A 142 2.73 -4.21 9.93
C GLY A 142 3.25 -5.50 9.30
N PRO A 143 4.28 -6.12 9.90
CA PRO A 143 5.02 -7.18 9.24
C PRO A 143 4.23 -8.49 9.08
N PHE A 144 3.11 -8.61 9.78
CA PHE A 144 2.25 -9.79 9.71
C PHE A 144 1.13 -9.67 8.68
N MET A 145 0.88 -8.46 8.16
CA MET A 145 -0.07 -8.27 7.07
C MET A 145 0.54 -8.70 5.74
N ARG A 146 -0.32 -9.19 4.87
CA ARG A 146 0.04 -9.57 3.52
C ARG A 146 -0.29 -8.45 2.55
N ASP A 147 0.49 -8.37 1.52
CA ASP A 147 0.21 -7.55 0.35
C ASP A 147 -1.09 -7.98 -0.34
N ILE A 148 -1.77 -7.07 -1.00
CA ILE A 148 -2.96 -7.36 -1.78
C ILE A 148 -2.72 -6.89 -3.22
N ASN A 149 -2.55 -7.86 -4.10
CA ASN A 149 -2.18 -7.58 -5.49
C ASN A 149 -3.35 -7.08 -6.34
N THR A 150 -4.56 -7.61 -6.09
CA THR A 150 -5.74 -7.25 -6.86
C THR A 150 -6.93 -7.08 -5.95
N GLN A 151 -7.61 -5.95 -6.02
CA GLN A 151 -8.80 -5.72 -5.22
C GLN A 151 -10.05 -5.40 -6.04
N SER A 152 -9.97 -4.70 -7.14
CA SER A 152 -11.16 -4.31 -7.89
C SER A 152 -10.88 -4.12 -9.37
N GLY A 153 -11.81 -4.57 -10.19
CA GLY A 153 -12.04 -4.26 -11.58
C GLY A 153 -10.81 -3.97 -12.43
N ASP A 154 -10.73 -2.73 -12.87
CA ASP A 154 -9.72 -2.29 -13.84
C ASP A 154 -8.39 -1.86 -13.23
N ASP A 155 -8.35 -1.67 -11.92
CA ASP A 155 -7.13 -1.26 -11.20
C ASP A 155 -6.37 -2.47 -10.67
N GLN A 156 -5.05 -2.37 -10.69
CA GLN A 156 -4.13 -3.22 -9.97
C GLN A 156 -3.74 -2.48 -8.69
N GLU A 157 -4.09 -3.00 -7.54
CA GLU A 157 -3.79 -2.37 -6.28
C GLU A 157 -2.52 -2.95 -5.69
N LEU A 158 -1.61 -2.04 -5.30
CA LEU A 158 -0.41 -2.33 -4.56
C LEU A 158 -0.46 -1.55 -3.26
N TYR A 159 -0.54 -2.23 -2.11
CA TYR A 159 -0.69 -1.56 -0.84
C TYR A 159 -0.21 -2.37 0.36
N TRP A 160 -0.06 -1.70 1.48
CA TRP A 160 0.31 -2.27 2.74
C TRP A 160 -0.39 -1.55 3.89
N TYR A 161 -0.56 -2.26 4.98
CA TYR A 161 -1.13 -1.71 6.21
C TYR A 161 -0.02 -1.23 7.15
N MET A 162 -0.04 0.03 7.52
CA MET A 162 0.75 0.55 8.63
C MET A 162 0.11 0.14 9.95
N ASN A 163 -1.21 0.16 10.00
CA ASN A 163 -2.01 -0.29 11.12
C ASN A 163 -3.37 -0.81 10.63
N SER A 164 -3.93 -1.78 11.34
CA SER A 164 -5.29 -2.25 11.13
C SER A 164 -6.02 -2.36 12.46
N GLY A 165 -7.16 -1.70 12.57
CA GLY A 165 -8.02 -1.76 13.77
C GLY A 165 -8.79 -3.07 13.95
N HIS A 166 -8.66 -4.03 13.04
CA HIS A 166 -9.40 -5.29 13.10
C HIS A 166 -8.96 -6.19 14.25
N VAL A 167 -7.68 -6.20 14.55
CA VAL A 167 -7.11 -6.99 15.66
C VAL A 167 -6.13 -6.12 16.41
N ARG A 168 -6.64 -5.34 17.34
CA ARG A 168 -5.84 -4.43 18.11
C ARG A 168 -5.71 -4.93 19.55
N THR A 169 -4.48 -5.07 20.00
CA THR A 169 -4.15 -5.52 21.34
C THR A 169 -3.44 -4.45 22.18
N GLU A 170 -2.98 -3.38 21.54
CA GLU A 170 -2.23 -2.29 22.17
C GLU A 170 -2.54 -0.95 21.50
N ASP A 171 -2.13 0.15 22.11
CA ASP A 171 -2.30 1.49 21.55
C ASP A 171 -1.44 1.69 20.30
N TRP A 172 -1.91 2.54 19.41
CA TRP A 172 -1.17 2.90 18.22
C TRP A 172 0.16 3.59 18.56
N ARG A 173 1.19 3.24 17.81
CA ARG A 173 2.43 3.99 17.84
C ARG A 173 2.26 5.31 17.09
N PHE A 174 2.41 6.43 17.77
CA PHE A 174 2.45 7.74 17.13
C PHE A 174 3.85 8.10 16.64
N GLY A 175 3.94 9.21 15.90
CA GLY A 175 5.17 9.67 15.30
C GLY A 175 5.35 9.18 13.86
N LEU A 176 6.61 9.04 13.45
CA LEU A 176 6.96 8.75 12.06
C LEU A 176 6.93 7.24 11.79
N HIS A 177 6.16 6.86 10.77
CA HIS A 177 6.17 5.56 10.12
C HIS A 177 6.90 5.67 8.79
N GLY A 178 8.02 5.01 8.67
CA GLY A 178 8.86 5.07 7.48
C GLY A 178 10.35 5.33 7.78
N PRO A 179 11.15 5.62 6.76
CA PRO A 179 10.74 5.74 5.36
C PRO A 179 10.34 4.40 4.72
N TYR A 180 9.47 4.48 3.74
CA TYR A 180 9.16 3.40 2.80
C TYR A 180 9.19 3.97 1.38
N ALA A 181 9.25 3.13 0.37
CA ALA A 181 9.44 3.60 -0.98
C ALA A 181 8.58 2.86 -2.00
N MET A 182 8.25 3.55 -3.08
CA MET A 182 7.72 2.96 -4.30
C MET A 182 8.78 3.14 -5.39
N GLN A 183 9.36 2.02 -5.82
CA GLN A 183 10.43 1.94 -6.84
C GLN A 183 9.82 1.57 -8.18
N PHE A 184 10.29 2.21 -9.24
CA PHE A 184 9.92 1.93 -10.63
C PHE A 184 11.10 1.30 -11.37
N THR A 185 10.86 0.23 -12.12
CA THR A 185 11.86 -0.47 -12.92
C THR A 185 11.38 -0.72 -14.34
#